data_611eb2377102b746b3c60c762b245468
#
_entry.id   611eb2377102b746b3c60c762b245468
#
_cell.length_a   1.000
_cell.length_b   1.000
_cell.length_c   1.000
_cell.angle_alpha   90.00
_cell.angle_beta   90.00
_cell.angle_gamma   90.00
#
_symmetry.space_group_name_H-M   'P 1'
#
loop_
_entity.id
_entity.type
_entity.pdbx_description
1 polymer ?
#
loop_
_entity_poly.entity_id
_entity_poly.type
_entity_poly.pdbx_seq_one_letter_code
_entity_poly.pdbx_strand_id
1 'polypeptide(L)'
;MDFSLLKPNENFEFEKYFDAIIGAFDTVGRKVKIQKKDKKVSSKVESAFLKDNTDIYNVSFQTEKAIKIKIEVDTNPPLLFDTENKLLLQPKSFMTRCFNLSDLFAGKMHALVFRAWGDRLKGRDWFDFEWYVRNDYPLNFEHLRERIKQFNRIDMSKDEFHEKLIERLSSANIGNVKQDVYPFVKDPHVMDIWSNDYFMQLAGMIKYK
;
A
#
# COMPACT_ATOMS: atom_id res chain seq x y z
N MET A 1 -3.04 -9.13 2.92
CA MET A 1 -2.57 -8.62 4.24
C MET A 1 -1.12 -8.23 4.07
N ASP A 2 -0.82 -6.98 4.37
CA ASP A 2 0.51 -6.42 4.11
C ASP A 2 1.19 -6.15 5.45
N PHE A 3 2.34 -6.77 5.64
CA PHE A 3 3.19 -6.64 6.82
C PHE A 3 4.49 -5.97 6.44
N SER A 4 5.12 -5.34 7.41
CA SER A 4 6.45 -4.78 7.29
C SER A 4 7.25 -5.09 8.54
N LEU A 5 8.52 -5.39 8.37
CA LEU A 5 9.43 -5.44 9.49
C LEU A 5 9.64 -4.02 10.04
N LEU A 6 9.99 -3.91 11.31
CA LEU A 6 10.34 -2.62 11.93
C LEU A 6 11.75 -2.15 11.54
N LYS A 7 12.59 -3.08 11.13
CA LYS A 7 13.96 -2.85 10.66
C LYS A 7 14.27 -3.84 9.54
N PRO A 8 15.13 -3.49 8.60
CA PRO A 8 15.61 -4.43 7.57
C PRO A 8 16.17 -5.70 8.18
N ASN A 9 15.79 -6.85 7.62
CA ASN A 9 16.33 -8.15 7.97
C ASN A 9 16.23 -9.09 6.76
N GLU A 10 17.35 -9.30 6.09
CA GLU A 10 17.46 -10.17 4.92
C GLU A 10 17.28 -11.66 5.26
N ASN A 11 17.53 -12.04 6.52
CA ASN A 11 17.41 -13.40 7.01
C ASN A 11 16.04 -13.66 7.67
N PHE A 12 15.04 -12.81 7.43
CA PHE A 12 13.72 -13.03 7.98
C PHE A 12 13.02 -14.18 7.26
N GLU A 13 12.58 -15.16 8.03
CA GLU A 13 11.82 -16.32 7.58
C GLU A 13 10.41 -16.26 8.14
N PHE A 14 9.41 -16.05 7.28
CA PHE A 14 8.00 -16.07 7.68
C PHE A 14 7.50 -17.50 7.92
N GLU A 15 8.16 -18.49 7.34
CA GLU A 15 7.84 -19.92 7.41
C GLU A 15 7.76 -20.42 8.87
N LYS A 16 8.54 -19.84 9.77
CA LYS A 16 8.49 -20.16 11.20
C LYS A 16 7.13 -19.91 11.88
N TYR A 17 6.25 -19.14 11.24
CA TYR A 17 4.90 -18.87 11.73
C TYR A 17 3.83 -19.78 11.11
N PHE A 18 4.18 -20.63 10.14
CA PHE A 18 3.20 -21.45 9.41
C PHE A 18 2.40 -22.36 10.32
N ASP A 19 3.05 -23.10 11.22
CA ASP A 19 2.40 -24.03 12.13
C ASP A 19 1.42 -23.29 13.07
N ALA A 20 1.81 -22.13 13.57
CA ALA A 20 0.97 -21.31 14.42
C ALA A 20 -0.27 -20.79 13.66
N ILE A 21 -0.10 -20.39 12.40
CA ILE A 21 -1.21 -19.93 11.56
C ILE A 21 -2.14 -21.08 11.24
N ILE A 22 -1.61 -22.24 10.83
CA ILE A 22 -2.40 -23.44 10.52
C ILE A 22 -3.18 -23.87 11.76
N GLY A 23 -2.52 -23.97 12.89
CA GLY A 23 -3.16 -24.32 14.17
C GLY A 23 -4.29 -23.36 14.55
N ALA A 24 -4.09 -22.04 14.37
CA ALA A 24 -5.13 -21.06 14.63
C ALA A 24 -6.37 -21.24 13.72
N PHE A 25 -6.20 -21.62 12.47
CA PHE A 25 -7.33 -21.94 11.59
C PHE A 25 -8.00 -23.26 11.96
N ASP A 26 -7.24 -24.26 12.38
CA ASP A 26 -7.78 -25.55 12.84
C ASP A 26 -8.69 -25.40 14.07
N THR A 27 -8.37 -24.49 15.00
CA THR A 27 -9.22 -24.22 16.18
C THR A 27 -10.62 -23.69 15.81
N VAL A 28 -10.79 -23.12 14.63
CA VAL A 28 -12.09 -22.65 14.11
C VAL A 28 -12.64 -23.58 13.02
N GLY A 29 -12.13 -24.82 12.95
CA GLY A 29 -12.59 -25.86 12.02
C GLY A 29 -12.25 -25.58 10.55
N ARG A 30 -11.22 -24.79 10.27
CA ARG A 30 -10.80 -24.42 8.91
C ARG A 30 -9.43 -25.02 8.58
N LYS A 31 -9.40 -25.96 7.66
CA LYS A 31 -8.13 -26.50 7.14
C LYS A 31 -7.55 -25.57 6.09
N VAL A 32 -6.31 -25.13 6.29
CA VAL A 32 -5.60 -24.24 5.37
C VAL A 32 -4.27 -24.84 4.97
N LYS A 33 -3.77 -24.41 3.82
CA LYS A 33 -2.42 -24.69 3.33
C LYS A 33 -1.73 -23.38 3.04
N ILE A 34 -0.50 -23.22 3.49
CA ILE A 34 0.32 -22.03 3.24
C ILE A 34 1.42 -22.42 2.24
N GLN A 35 1.61 -21.61 1.22
CA GLN A 35 2.66 -21.78 0.24
C GLN A 35 3.36 -20.46 -0.02
N LYS A 36 4.69 -20.48 -0.01
CA LYS A 36 5.50 -19.37 -0.51
C LYS A 36 5.34 -19.32 -2.02
N LYS A 37 5.11 -18.13 -2.55
CA LYS A 37 5.07 -17.93 -3.99
C LYS A 37 6.50 -17.75 -4.48
N ASP A 38 6.97 -18.67 -5.31
CA ASP A 38 8.25 -18.49 -5.99
C ASP A 38 8.23 -17.18 -6.77
N LYS A 39 9.27 -16.38 -6.62
CA LYS A 39 9.50 -15.19 -7.43
C LYS A 39 9.72 -15.68 -8.86
N LYS A 40 8.65 -15.82 -9.66
CA LYS A 40 8.81 -15.96 -11.09
C LYS A 40 9.49 -14.67 -11.56
N VAL A 41 10.55 -14.81 -12.34
CA VAL A 41 11.11 -13.71 -13.13
C VAL A 41 9.96 -13.20 -13.99
N SER A 42 9.24 -12.20 -13.46
CA SER A 42 8.09 -11.63 -14.12
C SER A 42 8.58 -10.66 -15.20
N SER A 43 7.74 -10.48 -16.21
CA SER A 43 8.00 -9.60 -17.36
C SER A 43 8.58 -8.25 -16.92
N LYS A 44 9.44 -7.67 -17.75
CA LYS A 44 10.17 -6.40 -17.51
C LYS A 44 9.30 -5.24 -16.99
N VAL A 45 7.99 -5.29 -17.13
CA VAL A 45 7.04 -4.24 -16.73
C VAL A 45 6.61 -4.39 -15.25
N GLU A 46 6.55 -5.62 -14.73
CA GLU A 46 6.24 -5.85 -13.30
C GLU A 46 7.45 -5.70 -12.38
N SER A 47 8.67 -5.80 -12.94
CA SER A 47 9.91 -5.80 -12.19
C SER A 47 10.29 -4.44 -11.57
N ALA A 48 9.74 -3.35 -12.07
CA ALA A 48 10.05 -2.01 -11.53
C ALA A 48 9.43 -1.75 -10.14
N PHE A 49 8.48 -2.59 -9.71
CA PHE A 49 7.78 -2.45 -8.42
C PHE A 49 7.71 -3.71 -7.56
N LEU A 50 8.16 -4.83 -8.07
CA LEU A 50 8.45 -5.97 -7.20
C LEU A 50 9.72 -5.62 -6.42
N LYS A 51 9.50 -5.12 -5.23
CA LYS A 51 10.57 -4.98 -4.25
C LYS A 51 11.30 -6.32 -4.18
N ASP A 52 12.58 -6.35 -4.45
CA ASP A 52 13.40 -7.56 -4.33
C ASP A 52 13.30 -8.18 -2.92
N ASN A 53 12.81 -7.41 -1.95
CA ASN A 53 12.74 -7.70 -0.53
C ASN A 53 11.33 -7.99 -0.01
N THR A 54 10.33 -8.22 -0.88
CA THR A 54 8.98 -8.57 -0.45
C THR A 54 8.72 -10.05 -0.69
N ASP A 55 8.51 -10.81 0.37
CA ASP A 55 8.04 -12.19 0.31
C ASP A 55 6.52 -12.27 0.23
N ILE A 56 6.03 -13.13 -0.65
CA ILE A 56 4.59 -13.32 -0.89
C ILE A 56 4.19 -14.73 -0.50
N TYR A 57 3.17 -14.85 0.36
CA TYR A 57 2.61 -16.11 0.82
C TYR A 57 1.13 -16.18 0.52
N ASN A 58 0.64 -17.37 0.19
CA ASN A 58 -0.77 -17.62 -0.04
C ASN A 58 -1.28 -18.62 0.99
N VAL A 59 -2.33 -18.25 1.72
CA VAL A 59 -3.11 -19.16 2.56
C VAL A 59 -4.33 -19.57 1.76
N SER A 60 -4.48 -20.86 1.46
CA SER A 60 -5.63 -21.41 0.73
C SER A 60 -6.43 -22.33 1.63
N PHE A 61 -7.76 -22.24 1.52
CA PHE A 61 -8.70 -23.09 2.24
C PHE A 61 -8.98 -24.34 1.39
N GLN A 62 -9.07 -25.49 2.05
CA GLN A 62 -9.45 -26.77 1.43
C GLN A 62 -10.98 -26.89 1.38
N THR A 63 -11.61 -26.01 0.62
CA THR A 63 -13.06 -25.99 0.42
C THR A 63 -13.38 -25.95 -1.06
N GLU A 64 -14.61 -26.26 -1.48
CA GLU A 64 -15.07 -26.22 -2.88
C GLU A 64 -14.89 -24.85 -3.52
N LYS A 65 -14.90 -23.75 -2.73
CA LYS A 65 -14.54 -22.40 -3.19
C LYS A 65 -13.18 -22.04 -2.59
N ALA A 66 -12.16 -22.06 -3.42
CA ALA A 66 -10.81 -21.69 -3.01
C ALA A 66 -10.73 -20.20 -2.64
N ILE A 67 -10.89 -19.88 -1.37
CA ILE A 67 -10.58 -18.55 -0.84
C ILE A 67 -9.07 -18.49 -0.64
N LYS A 68 -8.42 -17.47 -1.18
CA LYS A 68 -6.98 -17.22 -1.02
C LYS A 68 -6.77 -15.94 -0.24
N ILE A 69 -6.01 -16.02 0.84
CA ILE A 69 -5.51 -14.86 1.56
C ILE A 69 -4.05 -14.66 1.16
N LYS A 70 -3.76 -13.53 0.50
CA LYS A 70 -2.39 -13.14 0.17
C LYS A 70 -1.78 -12.44 1.38
N ILE A 71 -0.60 -12.90 1.79
CA ILE A 71 0.23 -12.27 2.81
C ILE A 71 1.50 -11.76 2.13
N GLU A 72 1.79 -10.47 2.31
CA GLU A 72 3.01 -9.83 1.82
C GLU A 72 3.80 -9.33 3.03
N VAL A 73 5.09 -9.58 3.03
CA VAL A 73 6.00 -9.14 4.10
C VAL A 73 7.14 -8.33 3.46
N ASP A 74 7.21 -7.05 3.81
CA ASP A 74 8.34 -6.19 3.42
C ASP A 74 9.48 -6.43 4.41
N THR A 75 10.58 -7.04 3.93
CA THR A 75 11.75 -7.39 4.74
C THR A 75 12.82 -6.31 4.76
N ASN A 76 12.69 -5.30 3.89
CA ASN A 76 13.57 -4.13 3.84
C ASN A 76 12.75 -2.83 3.72
N PRO A 77 11.96 -2.48 4.74
CA PRO A 77 11.11 -1.30 4.69
C PRO A 77 11.93 0.00 4.69
N PRO A 78 11.50 1.02 3.94
CA PRO A 78 12.00 2.37 4.13
C PRO A 78 11.76 2.81 5.57
N LEU A 79 12.75 3.38 6.22
CA LEU A 79 12.69 3.76 7.63
C LEU A 79 12.00 5.13 7.85
N LEU A 80 12.17 5.71 9.03
CA LEU A 80 11.58 6.99 9.45
C LEU A 80 10.05 6.97 9.49
N PHE A 81 9.47 5.82 9.80
CA PHE A 81 8.05 5.68 10.11
C PHE A 81 7.82 5.48 11.60
N ASP A 82 6.64 5.86 12.06
CA ASP A 82 6.15 5.59 13.41
C ASP A 82 5.10 4.47 13.40
N THR A 83 4.92 3.85 14.55
CA THR A 83 3.90 2.82 14.73
C THR A 83 3.00 3.16 15.90
N GLU A 84 1.75 2.71 15.81
CA GLU A 84 0.77 2.77 16.89
C GLU A 84 0.22 1.39 17.20
N ASN A 85 -0.23 1.20 18.44
CA ASN A 85 -0.90 -0.03 18.84
C ASN A 85 -2.41 0.12 18.63
N LYS A 86 -3.00 -0.83 17.91
CA LYS A 86 -4.44 -0.92 17.68
C LYS A 86 -5.01 -2.13 18.39
N LEU A 87 -6.10 -1.95 19.14
CA LEU A 87 -6.86 -3.04 19.71
C LEU A 87 -7.84 -3.57 18.67
N LEU A 88 -7.69 -4.85 18.31
CA LEU A 88 -8.66 -5.59 17.51
C LEU A 88 -9.51 -6.45 18.44
N LEU A 89 -10.83 -6.46 18.20
CA LEU A 89 -11.79 -7.19 19.06
C LEU A 89 -12.29 -8.49 18.43
N GLN A 90 -12.17 -8.65 17.12
CA GLN A 90 -12.67 -9.80 16.38
C GLN A 90 -11.53 -10.53 15.66
N PRO A 91 -11.55 -11.87 15.59
CA PRO A 91 -12.47 -12.81 16.20
C PRO A 91 -12.25 -12.98 17.72
N LYS A 92 -11.15 -12.48 18.25
CA LYS A 92 -10.80 -12.38 19.67
C LYS A 92 -9.97 -11.12 19.90
N SER A 93 -9.97 -10.61 21.11
CA SER A 93 -9.26 -9.37 21.45
C SER A 93 -7.75 -9.59 21.44
N PHE A 94 -7.03 -8.74 20.69
CA PHE A 94 -5.57 -8.67 20.72
C PHE A 94 -5.06 -7.29 20.29
N MET A 95 -3.85 -6.97 20.73
CA MET A 95 -3.16 -5.75 20.30
C MET A 95 -2.32 -6.06 19.05
N THR A 96 -2.40 -5.17 18.06
CA THR A 96 -1.51 -5.21 16.88
C THR A 96 -0.80 -3.90 16.71
N ARG A 97 0.44 -3.97 16.21
CA ARG A 97 1.23 -2.79 15.88
C ARG A 97 1.01 -2.45 14.41
N CYS A 98 0.59 -1.23 14.13
CA CYS A 98 0.32 -0.74 12.79
C CYS A 98 1.16 0.49 12.49
N PHE A 99 1.42 0.77 11.22
CA PHE A 99 1.86 2.10 10.81
C PHE A 99 0.80 3.13 11.20
N ASN A 100 1.21 4.33 11.58
CA ASN A 100 0.27 5.43 11.73
C ASN A 100 -0.22 5.93 10.36
N LEU A 101 -1.29 6.70 10.35
CA LEU A 101 -1.92 7.14 9.10
C LEU A 101 -1.04 8.09 8.28
N SER A 102 -0.19 8.88 8.93
CA SER A 102 0.75 9.77 8.24
C SER A 102 1.78 9.00 7.40
N ASP A 103 2.23 7.85 7.89
CA ASP A 103 3.21 7.01 7.21
C ASP A 103 2.55 6.16 6.12
N LEU A 104 1.32 5.69 6.36
CA LEU A 104 0.53 5.06 5.30
C LEU A 104 0.23 6.04 4.17
N PHE A 105 -0.07 7.30 4.50
CA PHE A 105 -0.23 8.37 3.51
C PHE A 105 1.04 8.57 2.68
N ALA A 106 2.22 8.59 3.31
CA ALA A 106 3.50 8.65 2.60
C ALA A 106 3.67 7.51 1.58
N GLY A 107 3.29 6.28 1.98
CA GLY A 107 3.28 5.13 1.08
C GLY A 107 2.33 5.29 -0.11
N LYS A 108 1.15 5.89 0.09
CA LYS A 108 0.18 6.17 -0.96
C LYS A 108 0.64 7.28 -1.90
N MET A 109 1.22 8.36 -1.36
CA MET A 109 1.77 9.44 -2.17
C MET A 109 2.96 8.99 -3.03
N HIS A 110 3.83 8.14 -2.48
CA HIS A 110 4.88 7.51 -3.27
C HIS A 110 4.29 6.68 -4.43
N ALA A 111 3.24 5.90 -4.17
CA ALA A 111 2.60 5.10 -5.20
C ALA A 111 1.94 5.96 -6.29
N LEU A 112 1.21 7.01 -5.89
CA LEU A 112 0.52 7.93 -6.81
C LEU A 112 1.50 8.61 -7.77
N VAL A 113 2.64 9.09 -7.25
CA VAL A 113 3.60 9.89 -8.02
C VAL A 113 4.56 9.04 -8.85
N PHE A 114 5.07 7.93 -8.28
CA PHE A 114 6.19 7.20 -8.86
C PHE A 114 5.82 5.85 -9.47
N ARG A 115 4.59 5.37 -9.26
CA ARG A 115 4.19 4.08 -9.83
C ARG A 115 3.94 4.21 -11.33
N ALA A 116 4.78 3.55 -12.12
CA ALA A 116 4.60 3.42 -13.55
C ALA A 116 3.95 2.06 -13.87
N TRP A 117 2.72 2.09 -14.38
CA TRP A 117 1.99 0.91 -14.85
C TRP A 117 1.87 0.88 -16.38
N GLY A 118 2.87 1.38 -17.11
CA GLY A 118 2.71 1.69 -18.54
C GLY A 118 1.58 2.71 -18.71
N ASP A 119 0.63 2.42 -19.58
CA ASP A 119 -0.54 3.29 -19.84
C ASP A 119 -1.66 3.17 -18.79
N ARG A 120 -1.53 2.26 -17.82
CA ARG A 120 -2.58 2.04 -16.81
C ARG A 120 -2.35 2.91 -15.58
N LEU A 121 -3.31 3.79 -15.30
CA LEU A 121 -3.40 4.51 -14.04
C LEU A 121 -4.11 3.63 -12.99
N LYS A 122 -3.63 3.67 -11.75
CA LYS A 122 -4.29 3.00 -10.64
C LYS A 122 -5.14 4.00 -9.86
N GLY A 123 -6.40 4.13 -10.27
CA GLY A 123 -7.34 5.13 -9.74
C GLY A 123 -7.51 5.10 -8.23
N ARG A 124 -7.35 3.92 -7.59
CA ARG A 124 -7.41 3.81 -6.13
C ARG A 124 -6.38 4.66 -5.40
N ASP A 125 -5.23 4.95 -6.00
CA ASP A 125 -4.22 5.82 -5.38
C ASP A 125 -4.74 7.27 -5.32
N TRP A 126 -5.58 7.73 -6.28
CA TRP A 126 -6.29 9.03 -6.26
C TRP A 126 -7.39 9.06 -5.19
N PHE A 127 -8.17 7.99 -5.09
CA PHE A 127 -9.20 7.85 -4.04
C PHE A 127 -8.57 7.91 -2.64
N ASP A 128 -7.48 7.19 -2.42
CA ASP A 128 -6.74 7.21 -1.17
C ASP A 128 -6.17 8.61 -0.89
N PHE A 129 -5.62 9.29 -1.89
CA PHE A 129 -5.11 10.66 -1.75
C PHE A 129 -6.21 11.63 -1.28
N GLU A 130 -7.36 11.66 -1.95
CA GLU A 130 -8.51 12.46 -1.53
C GLU A 130 -8.92 12.13 -0.10
N TRP A 131 -9.00 10.84 0.23
CA TRP A 131 -9.42 10.39 1.56
C TRP A 131 -8.49 10.93 2.66
N TYR A 132 -7.18 10.85 2.49
CA TYR A 132 -6.23 11.36 3.48
C TYR A 132 -6.33 12.87 3.66
N VAL A 133 -6.40 13.62 2.57
CA VAL A 133 -6.53 15.09 2.63
C VAL A 133 -7.85 15.49 3.27
N ARG A 134 -8.97 14.88 2.86
CA ARG A 134 -10.30 15.17 3.39
C ARG A 134 -10.45 14.88 4.89
N ASN A 135 -9.74 13.89 5.39
CA ASN A 135 -9.73 13.55 6.82
C ASN A 135 -8.59 14.24 7.59
N ASP A 136 -7.93 15.20 6.97
CA ASP A 136 -6.94 16.07 7.60
C ASP A 136 -5.71 15.34 8.18
N TYR A 137 -5.35 14.19 7.61
CA TYR A 137 -4.15 13.47 8.02
C TYR A 137 -2.90 14.12 7.45
N PRO A 138 -1.91 14.46 8.30
CA PRO A 138 -0.66 15.04 7.82
C PRO A 138 0.20 13.97 7.12
N LEU A 139 0.89 14.37 6.07
CA LEU A 139 1.85 13.55 5.35
C LEU A 139 3.19 13.53 6.09
N ASN A 140 3.71 12.35 6.46
CA ASN A 140 5.08 12.23 6.94
C ASN A 140 6.05 12.34 5.76
N PHE A 141 6.59 13.56 5.56
CA PHE A 141 7.47 13.83 4.41
C PHE A 141 8.83 13.13 4.56
N GLU A 142 9.38 13.03 5.76
CA GLU A 142 10.67 12.36 5.97
C GLU A 142 10.59 10.87 5.60
N HIS A 143 9.51 10.19 5.98
CA HIS A 143 9.28 8.81 5.54
C HIS A 143 9.05 8.71 4.03
N LEU A 144 8.32 9.66 3.43
CA LEU A 144 8.14 9.72 1.98
C LEU A 144 9.47 9.90 1.26
N ARG A 145 10.30 10.83 1.71
CA ARG A 145 11.63 11.11 1.16
C ARG A 145 12.54 9.88 1.23
N GLU A 146 12.52 9.17 2.36
CA GLU A 146 13.27 7.92 2.52
C GLU A 146 12.80 6.84 1.54
N ARG A 147 11.48 6.72 1.32
CA ARG A 147 10.90 5.83 0.30
C ARG A 147 11.37 6.19 -1.11
N ILE A 148 11.32 7.47 -1.47
CA ILE A 148 11.77 7.96 -2.78
C ILE A 148 13.25 7.65 -2.98
N LYS A 149 14.07 7.93 -1.97
CA LYS A 149 15.51 7.65 -1.99
C LYS A 149 15.80 6.15 -2.16
N GLN A 150 15.11 5.31 -1.42
CA GLN A 150 15.32 3.85 -1.47
C GLN A 150 14.89 3.25 -2.81
N PHE A 151 13.71 3.62 -3.34
CA PHE A 151 13.14 2.97 -4.52
C PHE A 151 13.46 3.65 -5.84
N ASN A 152 13.58 4.97 -5.83
CA ASN A 152 13.79 5.75 -7.05
C ASN A 152 15.24 6.25 -7.18
N ARG A 153 16.06 6.13 -6.11
CA ARG A 153 17.45 6.63 -6.08
C ARG A 153 17.54 8.15 -6.25
N ILE A 154 16.52 8.87 -5.83
CA ILE A 154 16.41 10.32 -5.90
C ILE A 154 16.30 10.84 -4.46
N ASP A 155 17.08 11.86 -4.14
CA ASP A 155 16.85 12.66 -2.93
C ASP A 155 16.06 13.91 -3.35
N MET A 156 14.94 14.20 -2.67
CA MET A 156 13.96 15.17 -3.13
C MET A 156 13.48 16.03 -1.96
N SER A 157 13.44 17.33 -2.17
CA SER A 157 12.82 18.28 -1.25
C SER A 157 11.29 18.24 -1.30
N LYS A 158 10.63 18.93 -0.36
CA LYS A 158 9.16 19.07 -0.36
C LYS A 158 8.67 19.79 -1.62
N ASP A 159 9.37 20.83 -2.03
CA ASP A 159 8.97 21.65 -3.18
C ASP A 159 9.10 20.85 -4.48
N GLU A 160 10.21 20.15 -4.68
CA GLU A 160 10.41 19.25 -5.83
C GLU A 160 9.38 18.12 -5.87
N PHE A 161 9.03 17.57 -4.70
CA PHE A 161 7.97 16.58 -4.62
C PHE A 161 6.61 17.17 -4.99
N HIS A 162 6.31 18.39 -4.50
CA HIS A 162 5.06 19.08 -4.82
C HIS A 162 4.94 19.38 -6.33
N GLU A 163 6.00 19.89 -6.94
CA GLU A 163 6.05 20.10 -8.40
C GLU A 163 5.77 18.82 -9.16
N LYS A 164 6.43 17.71 -8.77
CA LYS A 164 6.23 16.41 -9.40
C LYS A 164 4.82 15.84 -9.19
N LEU A 165 4.22 16.11 -8.03
CA LEU A 165 2.84 15.75 -7.75
C LEU A 165 1.89 16.53 -8.68
N ILE A 166 2.06 17.85 -8.81
CA ILE A 166 1.25 18.69 -9.71
C ILE A 166 1.39 18.24 -11.17
N GLU A 167 2.62 17.94 -11.62
CA GLU A 167 2.85 17.38 -12.95
C GLU A 167 2.04 16.09 -13.17
N ARG A 168 2.08 15.17 -12.18
CA ARG A 168 1.34 13.91 -12.24
C ARG A 168 -0.17 14.10 -12.25
N LEU A 169 -0.68 15.02 -11.44
CA LEU A 169 -2.12 15.28 -11.31
C LEU A 169 -2.67 16.01 -12.55
N SER A 170 -1.91 16.96 -13.10
CA SER A 170 -2.34 17.72 -14.29
C SER A 170 -2.35 16.90 -15.58
N SER A 171 -1.43 15.94 -15.71
CA SER A 171 -1.29 15.09 -16.91
C SER A 171 -2.17 13.83 -16.90
N ALA A 172 -2.82 13.51 -15.79
CA ALA A 172 -3.59 12.27 -15.66
C ALA A 172 -4.90 12.30 -16.48
N ASN A 173 -5.24 11.18 -17.11
CA ASN A 173 -6.56 10.99 -17.68
C ASN A 173 -7.56 10.61 -16.58
N ILE A 174 -8.33 11.60 -16.10
CA ILE A 174 -9.29 11.43 -15.02
C ILE A 174 -10.41 10.46 -15.38
N GLY A 175 -10.78 10.32 -16.65
CA GLY A 175 -11.73 9.30 -17.09
C GLY A 175 -11.25 7.88 -16.77
N ASN A 176 -9.97 7.60 -17.05
CA ASN A 176 -9.35 6.30 -16.74
C ASN A 176 -9.22 6.09 -15.22
N VAL A 177 -8.91 7.16 -14.47
CA VAL A 177 -8.88 7.12 -12.99
C VAL A 177 -10.24 6.71 -12.43
N LYS A 178 -11.32 7.37 -12.89
CA LYS A 178 -12.69 7.06 -12.47
C LYS A 178 -13.09 5.63 -12.81
N GLN A 179 -12.77 5.16 -14.02
CA GLN A 179 -13.07 3.79 -14.46
C GLN A 179 -12.38 2.72 -13.59
N ASP A 180 -11.12 2.95 -13.19
CA ASP A 180 -10.38 2.01 -12.32
C ASP A 180 -10.95 1.96 -10.91
N VAL A 181 -11.54 3.06 -10.41
CA VAL A 181 -12.15 3.15 -9.07
C VAL A 181 -13.58 2.63 -9.04
N TYR A 182 -14.33 2.82 -10.11
CA TYR A 182 -15.77 2.53 -10.20
C TYR A 182 -16.20 1.19 -9.56
N PRO A 183 -15.50 0.05 -9.78
CA PRO A 183 -15.89 -1.23 -9.20
C PRO A 183 -15.75 -1.31 -7.67
N PHE A 184 -15.10 -0.35 -7.03
CA PHE A 184 -14.76 -0.37 -5.60
C PHE A 184 -15.58 0.62 -4.77
N VAL A 185 -16.33 1.53 -5.40
CA VAL A 185 -17.14 2.52 -4.71
C VAL A 185 -18.61 2.11 -4.74
N LYS A 186 -19.30 2.32 -3.61
CA LYS A 186 -20.75 2.04 -3.52
C LYS A 186 -21.59 3.09 -4.24
N ASP A 187 -21.17 4.34 -4.16
CA ASP A 187 -21.82 5.48 -4.81
C ASP A 187 -20.84 6.16 -5.78
N PRO A 188 -20.98 5.94 -7.09
CA PRO A 188 -20.13 6.57 -8.09
C PRO A 188 -20.18 8.09 -8.13
N HIS A 189 -21.26 8.71 -7.63
CA HIS A 189 -21.43 10.16 -7.62
C HIS A 189 -20.38 10.88 -6.75
N VAL A 190 -19.72 10.16 -5.82
CA VAL A 190 -18.59 10.74 -5.08
C VAL A 190 -17.44 11.19 -5.99
N MET A 191 -17.37 10.67 -7.21
CA MET A 191 -16.34 11.00 -8.21
C MET A 191 -16.79 12.08 -9.20
N ASP A 192 -18.02 12.64 -9.12
CA ASP A 192 -18.52 13.62 -10.08
C ASP A 192 -17.65 14.89 -10.10
N ILE A 193 -17.20 15.33 -8.92
CA ILE A 193 -16.32 16.50 -8.75
C ILE A 193 -14.87 16.27 -9.26
N TRP A 194 -14.47 15.03 -9.49
CA TRP A 194 -13.08 14.73 -9.84
C TRP A 194 -12.70 15.31 -11.20
N SER A 195 -11.69 16.13 -11.18
CA SER A 195 -11.00 16.73 -12.33
C SER A 195 -9.52 16.91 -11.98
N ASN A 196 -8.71 17.23 -12.96
CA ASN A 196 -7.30 17.54 -12.70
C ASN A 196 -7.20 18.75 -11.76
N ASP A 197 -7.99 19.81 -11.99
CA ASP A 197 -8.02 21.01 -11.14
C ASP A 197 -8.45 20.70 -9.71
N TYR A 198 -9.43 19.81 -9.52
CA TYR A 198 -9.83 19.35 -8.19
C TYR A 198 -8.65 18.71 -7.43
N PHE A 199 -7.94 17.79 -8.07
CA PHE A 199 -6.80 17.12 -7.43
C PHE A 199 -5.60 18.05 -7.22
N MET A 200 -5.37 19.02 -8.10
CA MET A 200 -4.35 20.06 -7.89
C MET A 200 -4.70 20.96 -6.69
N GLN A 201 -5.98 21.30 -6.51
CA GLN A 201 -6.42 22.03 -5.31
C GLN A 201 -6.20 21.20 -4.03
N LEU A 202 -6.51 19.90 -4.05
CA LEU A 202 -6.22 19.01 -2.93
C LEU A 202 -4.73 18.94 -2.60
N ALA A 203 -3.84 18.98 -3.62
CA ALA A 203 -2.41 18.99 -3.40
C ALA A 203 -1.96 20.23 -2.59
N GLY A 204 -2.57 21.40 -2.83
CA GLY A 204 -2.34 22.60 -2.04
C GLY A 204 -2.85 22.53 -0.58
N MET A 205 -3.69 21.54 -0.26
CA MET A 205 -4.23 21.35 1.10
C MET A 205 -3.45 20.32 1.92
N ILE A 206 -2.42 19.69 1.36
CA ILE A 206 -1.61 18.71 2.08
C ILE A 206 -0.95 19.35 3.29
N LYS A 207 -1.23 18.80 4.47
CA LYS A 207 -0.49 19.12 5.69
C LYS A 207 0.71 18.18 5.83
N TYR A 208 1.80 18.68 6.31
CA TYR A 208 3.01 17.91 6.57
C TYR A 208 3.24 17.75 8.07
N LYS A 209 3.72 16.55 8.43
CA LYS A 209 4.21 16.26 9.79
C LYS A 209 5.67 16.66 9.89
#